data_05a6c0eda847b5bfc55321aab62faf5a
#
_entry.id   05a6c0eda847b5bfc55321aab62faf5a
#
_cell.length_a   1.000
_cell.length_b   1.000
_cell.length_c   1.000
_cell.angle_alpha   90.00
_cell.angle_beta   90.00
_cell.angle_gamma   90.00
#
_symmetry.space_group_name_H-M   'P 1'
#
loop_
_entity.id
_entity.type
_entity.pdbx_description
1 polymer ?
#
loop_
_entity_poly.entity_id
_entity_poly.type
_entity_poly.pdbx_seq_one_letter_code
_entity_poly.pdbx_strand_id
1 'polypeptide(L)'
;ALKARVMAQLGERDLAHARRVQAVSTAAEVVGRTLLHVSLDPLTWTAGVMALWLHKQLEATELGHTALHGAYDKLPGGERWHSEGYAWDVPIDEEAWKHGHNHKHHGNTNVAGKDPDIHFGPIRLTEQTPHRAGHARQAWYLLALVPTFTFGMNLHFTGVADALADNGLPGKLDVLPDRSPASVRAAWRKALRKYVPYYAKNYVFFPALAGPLWWKVLAGNVAAEVLRDVYSAATIYCGHVGADVESWPEGTKPAGRGEWYAMQLAATNNFEVSTPVSILCGGLDRQIEHHLFPTLPPNRLREIAPEVRAIAARHGFAYKTASWGKTLGKALRHIRALAKAEGARAVLREAA
;
A
#
# COMPACT_ATOMS: atom_id res chain seq x y z
N ALA A 1 -8.67 9.31 24.27
CA ALA A 1 -7.62 10.06 24.97
C ALA A 1 -6.33 10.13 24.14
N LEU A 2 -5.67 8.98 23.78
CA LEU A 2 -4.39 8.95 23.06
C LEU A 2 -4.40 9.76 21.76
N LYS A 3 -5.37 9.50 20.85
CA LYS A 3 -5.47 10.24 19.57
C LYS A 3 -5.50 11.75 19.78
N ALA A 4 -6.35 12.24 20.69
CA ALA A 4 -6.49 13.69 20.93
C ALA A 4 -5.18 14.30 21.45
N ARG A 5 -4.47 13.60 22.38
CA ARG A 5 -3.18 14.05 22.89
C ARG A 5 -2.14 14.15 21.79
N VAL A 6 -1.99 13.11 20.95
CA VAL A 6 -0.98 13.09 19.89
C VAL A 6 -1.30 14.11 18.80
N MET A 7 -2.58 14.24 18.41
CA MET A 7 -3.02 15.26 17.45
C MET A 7 -2.72 16.68 17.93
N ALA A 8 -2.82 16.96 19.24
CA ALA A 8 -2.47 18.25 19.81
C ALA A 8 -0.96 18.54 19.86
N GLN A 9 -0.13 17.52 19.67
CA GLN A 9 1.34 17.61 19.65
C GLN A 9 1.93 17.65 18.24
N LEU A 10 1.09 17.58 17.19
CA LEU A 10 1.56 17.69 15.81
C LEU A 10 2.01 19.13 15.55
N GLY A 11 3.07 19.28 14.76
CA GLY A 11 3.61 20.59 14.44
C GLY A 11 4.94 20.54 13.71
N GLU A 12 5.84 21.50 13.99
CA GLU A 12 7.10 21.70 13.27
C GLU A 12 8.02 20.47 13.26
N ARG A 13 8.04 19.67 14.32
CA ARG A 13 8.81 18.42 14.37
C ARG A 13 8.39 17.44 13.28
N ASP A 14 7.09 17.36 13.01
CA ASP A 14 6.52 16.44 12.03
C ASP A 14 6.78 16.93 10.61
N LEU A 15 6.66 18.23 10.39
CA LEU A 15 7.04 18.88 9.13
C LEU A 15 8.55 18.81 8.86
N ALA A 16 9.37 18.94 9.90
CA ALA A 16 10.81 18.78 9.77
C ALA A 16 11.20 17.36 9.37
N HIS A 17 10.45 16.34 9.85
CA HIS A 17 10.60 14.97 9.38
C HIS A 17 10.26 14.85 7.90
N ALA A 18 9.08 15.31 7.48
CA ALA A 18 8.65 15.29 6.08
C ALA A 18 9.64 16.02 5.15
N ARG A 19 10.14 17.20 5.55
CA ARG A 19 11.16 17.96 4.79
C ARG A 19 12.45 17.18 4.62
N ARG A 20 12.93 16.49 5.67
CA ARG A 20 14.16 15.68 5.58
C ARG A 20 13.98 14.50 4.64
N VAL A 21 12.86 13.77 4.76
CA VAL A 21 12.57 12.65 3.87
C VAL A 21 12.43 13.13 2.42
N GLN A 22 11.75 14.26 2.19
CA GLN A 22 11.64 14.87 0.85
C GLN A 22 13.01 15.28 0.29
N ALA A 23 13.89 15.85 1.10
CA ALA A 23 15.23 16.21 0.65
C ALA A 23 16.05 14.97 0.26
N VAL A 24 15.97 13.90 1.05
CA VAL A 24 16.61 12.61 0.72
C VAL A 24 16.02 12.02 -0.55
N SER A 25 14.70 12.02 -0.70
CA SER A 25 14.00 11.54 -1.89
C SER A 25 14.45 12.30 -3.14
N THR A 26 14.45 13.63 -3.09
CA THR A 26 14.88 14.47 -4.21
C THR A 26 16.36 14.26 -4.56
N ALA A 27 17.24 14.20 -3.57
CA ALA A 27 18.66 13.92 -3.79
C ALA A 27 18.87 12.54 -4.43
N ALA A 28 18.12 11.54 -3.96
CA ALA A 28 18.18 10.17 -4.50
C ALA A 28 17.66 10.12 -5.95
N GLU A 29 16.62 10.89 -6.31
CA GLU A 29 16.18 11.00 -7.71
C GLU A 29 17.29 11.59 -8.59
N VAL A 30 17.85 12.74 -8.19
CA VAL A 30 18.91 13.41 -8.97
C VAL A 30 20.11 12.50 -9.15
N VAL A 31 20.61 11.89 -8.06
CA VAL A 31 21.76 10.97 -8.09
C VAL A 31 21.43 9.75 -8.96
N GLY A 32 20.26 9.13 -8.75
CA GLY A 32 19.83 7.92 -9.49
C GLY A 32 19.75 8.18 -10.98
N ARG A 33 19.07 9.25 -11.39
CA ARG A 33 18.97 9.63 -12.80
C ARG A 33 20.32 9.96 -13.42
N THR A 34 21.15 10.76 -12.71
CA THR A 34 22.51 11.09 -13.19
C THR A 34 23.33 9.81 -13.42
N LEU A 35 23.42 8.94 -12.40
CA LEU A 35 24.19 7.70 -12.50
C LEU A 35 23.70 6.78 -13.61
N LEU A 36 22.38 6.64 -13.79
CA LEU A 36 21.82 5.85 -14.90
C LEU A 36 22.23 6.39 -16.28
N HIS A 37 22.34 7.71 -16.43
CA HIS A 37 22.75 8.32 -17.71
C HIS A 37 24.25 8.17 -17.96
N VAL A 38 25.09 8.46 -16.97
CA VAL A 38 26.55 8.52 -17.14
C VAL A 38 27.27 7.17 -16.94
N SER A 39 26.59 6.15 -16.36
CA SER A 39 27.22 4.86 -16.05
C SER A 39 27.78 4.18 -17.30
N LEU A 40 29.01 3.68 -17.18
CA LEU A 40 29.69 2.87 -18.20
C LEU A 40 30.01 1.46 -17.70
N ASP A 41 29.66 1.16 -16.46
CA ASP A 41 29.91 -0.11 -15.77
C ASP A 41 28.69 -0.55 -14.95
N PRO A 42 28.55 -1.87 -14.65
CA PRO A 42 27.41 -2.39 -13.93
C PRO A 42 27.29 -1.88 -12.48
N LEU A 43 28.38 -1.55 -11.81
CA LEU A 43 28.36 -1.10 -10.42
C LEU A 43 27.74 0.30 -10.30
N THR A 44 28.23 1.24 -11.12
CA THR A 44 27.68 2.61 -11.22
C THR A 44 26.20 2.58 -11.65
N TRP A 45 25.85 1.71 -12.64
CA TRP A 45 24.46 1.55 -13.06
C TRP A 45 23.59 1.01 -11.91
N THR A 46 24.05 -0.01 -11.19
CA THR A 46 23.29 -0.57 -10.03
C THR A 46 23.12 0.47 -8.93
N ALA A 47 24.16 1.27 -8.63
CA ALA A 47 24.04 2.37 -7.68
C ALA A 47 22.98 3.39 -8.12
N GLY A 48 22.90 3.68 -9.43
CA GLY A 48 21.84 4.52 -10.01
C GLY A 48 20.45 3.95 -9.84
N VAL A 49 20.27 2.63 -10.08
CA VAL A 49 19.00 1.91 -9.85
C VAL A 49 18.60 2.00 -8.37
N MET A 50 19.54 1.73 -7.45
CA MET A 50 19.25 1.74 -6.01
C MET A 50 18.89 3.15 -5.50
N ALA A 51 19.57 4.18 -5.98
CA ALA A 51 19.22 5.56 -5.65
C ALA A 51 17.81 5.93 -6.19
N LEU A 52 17.52 5.58 -7.45
CA LEU A 52 16.19 5.84 -8.02
C LEU A 52 15.10 5.01 -7.34
N TRP A 53 15.36 3.77 -6.96
CA TRP A 53 14.47 2.98 -6.13
C TRP A 53 14.18 3.63 -4.79
N LEU A 54 15.21 4.14 -4.09
CA LEU A 54 15.06 4.84 -2.82
C LEU A 54 14.10 6.03 -2.96
N HIS A 55 14.29 6.87 -3.99
CA HIS A 55 13.36 7.95 -4.31
C HIS A 55 11.93 7.43 -4.48
N LYS A 56 11.72 6.48 -5.40
CA LYS A 56 10.39 5.93 -5.71
C LYS A 56 9.72 5.31 -4.49
N GLN A 57 10.48 4.65 -3.62
CA GLN A 57 9.96 4.04 -2.41
C GLN A 57 9.51 5.08 -1.38
N LEU A 58 10.32 6.12 -1.15
CA LEU A 58 9.97 7.20 -0.23
C LEU A 58 8.76 8.01 -0.71
N GLU A 59 8.68 8.30 -2.02
CA GLU A 59 7.51 8.96 -2.61
C GLU A 59 6.25 8.09 -2.52
N ALA A 60 6.37 6.77 -2.70
CA ALA A 60 5.23 5.88 -2.63
C ALA A 60 4.66 5.78 -1.20
N THR A 61 5.50 5.65 -0.19
CA THR A 61 5.09 5.27 1.18
C THR A 61 5.18 6.43 2.17
N GLU A 62 6.37 6.80 2.63
CA GLU A 62 6.54 7.77 3.72
C GLU A 62 5.98 9.15 3.41
N LEU A 63 6.06 9.60 2.14
CA LEU A 63 5.55 10.90 1.72
C LEU A 63 4.13 10.82 1.16
N GLY A 64 3.93 10.14 0.03
CA GLY A 64 2.68 10.24 -0.71
C GLY A 64 1.51 9.56 -0.02
N HIS A 65 1.68 8.34 0.45
CA HIS A 65 0.67 7.64 1.24
C HIS A 65 0.24 8.47 2.47
N THR A 66 1.20 9.02 3.20
CA THR A 66 0.95 9.86 4.38
C THR A 66 0.25 11.16 4.03
N ALA A 67 0.69 11.85 2.96
CA ALA A 67 0.06 13.08 2.49
C ALA A 67 -1.40 12.85 2.10
N LEU A 68 -1.67 11.78 1.34
CA LEU A 68 -3.04 11.46 0.90
C LEU A 68 -3.97 11.00 2.03
N HIS A 69 -3.42 10.57 3.18
CA HIS A 69 -4.20 10.40 4.42
C HIS A 69 -4.53 11.71 5.14
N GLY A 70 -4.05 12.86 4.65
CA GLY A 70 -4.28 14.17 5.27
C GLY A 70 -3.51 14.39 6.57
N ALA A 71 -2.37 13.70 6.74
CA ALA A 71 -1.59 13.79 7.98
C ALA A 71 -1.03 15.20 8.23
N TYR A 72 -0.86 15.99 7.18
CA TYR A 72 -0.27 17.35 7.22
C TYR A 72 -1.28 18.47 6.96
N ASP A 73 -2.54 18.15 6.60
CA ASP A 73 -3.54 19.14 6.14
C ASP A 73 -3.84 20.26 7.13
N LYS A 74 -3.69 19.99 8.43
CA LYS A 74 -3.96 20.94 9.50
C LYS A 74 -2.71 21.62 10.06
N LEU A 75 -1.54 21.37 9.48
CA LEU A 75 -0.28 21.89 9.99
C LEU A 75 0.11 23.14 9.19
N PRO A 76 0.24 24.31 9.82
CA PRO A 76 0.79 25.50 9.17
C PRO A 76 2.21 25.18 8.63
N GLY A 77 2.45 25.45 7.35
CA GLY A 77 3.69 25.07 6.65
C GLY A 77 3.67 23.68 6.04
N GLY A 78 2.52 22.96 6.11
CA GLY A 78 2.30 21.64 5.52
C GLY A 78 1.69 21.64 4.10
N GLU A 79 1.50 22.83 3.50
CA GLU A 79 0.77 23.02 2.24
C GLU A 79 1.31 22.15 1.10
N ARG A 80 2.62 21.91 1.08
CA ARG A 80 3.26 21.04 0.08
C ARG A 80 2.73 19.60 0.11
N TRP A 81 2.34 19.11 1.27
CA TRP A 81 1.85 17.74 1.50
C TRP A 81 0.36 17.70 1.82
N HIS A 82 -0.37 18.75 1.46
CA HIS A 82 -1.82 18.80 1.66
C HIS A 82 -2.51 17.76 0.75
N SER A 83 -3.41 16.97 1.31
CA SER A 83 -4.07 15.85 0.62
C SER A 83 -4.89 16.27 -0.61
N GLU A 84 -5.43 17.49 -0.60
CA GLU A 84 -6.05 18.10 -1.78
C GLU A 84 -4.97 18.64 -2.71
N GLY A 85 -4.95 18.16 -3.96
CA GLY A 85 -4.01 18.59 -4.97
C GLY A 85 -2.61 18.00 -4.86
N TYR A 86 -2.35 17.11 -3.91
CA TYR A 86 -1.07 16.39 -3.84
C TYR A 86 -0.83 15.55 -5.10
N ALA A 87 0.26 15.81 -5.79
CA ALA A 87 0.67 15.05 -6.96
C ALA A 87 1.57 13.88 -6.55
N TRP A 88 0.99 12.70 -6.43
CA TRP A 88 1.70 11.49 -6.02
C TRP A 88 2.60 10.96 -7.13
N ASP A 89 3.90 10.80 -6.91
CA ASP A 89 4.84 10.30 -7.94
C ASP A 89 4.84 8.75 -8.04
N VAL A 90 3.64 8.18 -8.16
CA VAL A 90 3.38 6.78 -8.49
C VAL A 90 2.27 6.70 -9.56
N PRO A 91 2.12 5.61 -10.30
CA PRO A 91 1.11 5.50 -11.36
C PRO A 91 -0.31 5.19 -10.81
N ILE A 92 -0.72 5.84 -9.72
CA ILE A 92 -2.04 5.64 -9.08
C ILE A 92 -2.78 6.98 -9.04
N ASP A 93 -4.04 7.00 -9.49
CA ASP A 93 -4.92 8.18 -9.43
C ASP A 93 -5.25 8.48 -7.97
N GLU A 94 -4.91 9.69 -7.52
CA GLU A 94 -4.99 10.10 -6.13
C GLU A 94 -6.41 10.10 -5.59
N GLU A 95 -7.36 10.59 -6.36
CA GLU A 95 -8.77 10.65 -5.93
C GLU A 95 -9.41 9.26 -5.88
N ALA A 96 -9.09 8.41 -6.85
CA ALA A 96 -9.55 7.03 -6.86
C ALA A 96 -8.96 6.25 -5.67
N TRP A 97 -7.69 6.47 -5.37
CA TRP A 97 -7.03 5.85 -4.21
C TRP A 97 -7.63 6.36 -2.89
N LYS A 98 -7.80 7.67 -2.70
CA LYS A 98 -8.44 8.23 -1.50
C LYS A 98 -9.84 7.65 -1.28
N HIS A 99 -10.63 7.50 -2.35
CA HIS A 99 -11.96 6.90 -2.26
C HIS A 99 -11.88 5.43 -1.84
N GLY A 100 -11.08 4.62 -2.53
CA GLY A 100 -10.95 3.18 -2.24
C GLY A 100 -10.27 2.91 -0.90
N HIS A 101 -9.16 3.55 -0.66
CA HIS A 101 -8.32 3.29 0.52
C HIS A 101 -8.80 4.03 1.77
N ASN A 102 -8.89 5.37 1.76
CA ASN A 102 -9.23 6.11 2.98
C ASN A 102 -10.69 5.90 3.42
N HIS A 103 -11.64 5.87 2.47
CA HIS A 103 -13.06 5.77 2.83
C HIS A 103 -13.56 4.34 2.90
N LYS A 104 -13.20 3.48 1.92
CA LYS A 104 -13.70 2.10 1.88
C LYS A 104 -12.88 1.19 2.78
N HIS A 105 -11.57 1.07 2.54
CA HIS A 105 -10.70 0.16 3.27
C HIS A 105 -10.60 0.52 4.76
N HIS A 106 -10.14 1.73 5.12
CA HIS A 106 -10.05 2.14 6.54
C HIS A 106 -11.41 2.19 7.26
N GLY A 107 -12.49 2.47 6.54
CA GLY A 107 -13.84 2.45 7.09
C GLY A 107 -14.39 1.05 7.35
N ASN A 108 -13.92 0.04 6.59
CA ASN A 108 -14.49 -1.32 6.60
C ASN A 108 -13.40 -2.40 6.49
N THR A 109 -12.26 -2.21 7.13
CA THR A 109 -11.09 -3.08 6.98
C THR A 109 -11.46 -4.57 7.13
N ASN A 110 -11.10 -5.36 6.12
CA ASN A 110 -11.36 -6.79 6.00
C ASN A 110 -12.85 -7.21 6.05
N VAL A 111 -13.79 -6.30 5.77
CA VAL A 111 -15.22 -6.65 5.61
C VAL A 111 -15.50 -6.98 4.15
N ALA A 112 -15.93 -8.21 3.87
CA ALA A 112 -16.27 -8.67 2.53
C ALA A 112 -17.34 -7.78 1.88
N GLY A 113 -17.20 -7.51 0.57
CA GLY A 113 -18.12 -6.68 -0.20
C GLY A 113 -18.06 -5.18 0.08
N LYS A 114 -17.18 -4.73 1.01
CA LYS A 114 -16.98 -3.31 1.34
C LYS A 114 -15.53 -2.85 1.26
N ASP A 115 -14.61 -3.71 1.69
CA ASP A 115 -13.18 -3.44 1.61
C ASP A 115 -12.64 -3.85 0.25
N PRO A 116 -12.22 -2.91 -0.62
CA PRO A 116 -11.66 -3.26 -1.91
C PRO A 116 -10.30 -3.97 -1.79
N ASP A 117 -9.52 -3.73 -0.72
CA ASP A 117 -8.15 -4.21 -0.61
C ASP A 117 -8.06 -5.71 -0.35
N ILE A 118 -9.13 -6.35 0.13
CA ILE A 118 -9.23 -7.83 0.21
C ILE A 118 -9.75 -8.50 -1.07
N HIS A 119 -10.11 -7.72 -2.08
CA HIS A 119 -10.64 -8.17 -3.37
C HIS A 119 -9.73 -7.79 -4.54
N PHE A 120 -8.43 -8.01 -4.39
CA PHE A 120 -7.41 -7.56 -5.33
C PHE A 120 -7.23 -8.54 -6.50
N GLY A 121 -7.98 -8.29 -7.58
CA GLY A 121 -7.87 -9.05 -8.83
C GLY A 121 -8.16 -10.55 -8.65
N PRO A 122 -7.34 -11.45 -9.25
CA PRO A 122 -7.56 -12.89 -9.20
C PRO A 122 -7.05 -13.55 -7.92
N ILE A 123 -6.63 -12.78 -6.91
CA ILE A 123 -6.07 -13.29 -5.66
C ILE A 123 -7.15 -13.36 -4.59
N ARG A 124 -7.29 -14.51 -3.95
CA ARG A 124 -8.10 -14.71 -2.77
C ARG A 124 -7.25 -14.44 -1.53
N LEU A 125 -7.56 -13.36 -0.82
CA LEU A 125 -6.81 -12.88 0.35
C LEU A 125 -7.48 -13.21 1.68
N THR A 126 -8.78 -13.56 1.66
CA THR A 126 -9.54 -13.90 2.86
C THR A 126 -10.44 -15.11 2.64
N GLU A 127 -10.85 -15.77 3.72
CA GLU A 127 -11.84 -16.85 3.69
C GLU A 127 -13.23 -16.39 3.28
N GLN A 128 -13.54 -15.11 3.50
CA GLN A 128 -14.84 -14.49 3.15
C GLN A 128 -15.03 -14.36 1.63
N THR A 129 -13.94 -14.35 0.85
CA THR A 129 -14.02 -14.37 -0.60
C THR A 129 -14.33 -15.79 -1.08
N PRO A 130 -15.43 -16.02 -1.84
CA PRO A 130 -15.77 -17.34 -2.35
C PRO A 130 -14.63 -17.96 -3.18
N HIS A 131 -14.36 -19.23 -2.96
CA HIS A 131 -13.33 -19.94 -3.73
C HIS A 131 -13.78 -20.15 -5.19
N ARG A 132 -12.83 -20.01 -6.12
CA ARG A 132 -13.00 -20.26 -7.56
C ARG A 132 -11.86 -21.12 -8.07
N ALA A 133 -12.10 -21.87 -9.15
CA ALA A 133 -11.09 -22.73 -9.78
C ALA A 133 -9.81 -21.95 -10.16
N GLY A 134 -9.94 -20.67 -10.55
CA GLY A 134 -8.82 -19.78 -10.85
C GLY A 134 -7.86 -19.56 -9.69
N HIS A 135 -8.34 -19.60 -8.44
CA HIS A 135 -7.51 -19.38 -7.24
C HIS A 135 -6.44 -20.47 -7.06
N ALA A 136 -6.61 -21.66 -7.63
CA ALA A 136 -5.56 -22.69 -7.65
C ALA A 136 -4.25 -22.19 -8.30
N ARG A 137 -4.32 -21.17 -9.14
CA ARG A 137 -3.18 -20.57 -9.85
C ARG A 137 -2.70 -19.27 -9.22
N GLN A 138 -3.21 -18.85 -8.06
CA GLN A 138 -2.90 -17.52 -7.51
C GLN A 138 -1.42 -17.30 -7.18
N ALA A 139 -0.64 -18.35 -6.95
CA ALA A 139 0.81 -18.22 -6.81
C ALA A 139 1.47 -17.66 -8.09
N TRP A 140 1.00 -18.07 -9.27
CA TRP A 140 1.46 -17.54 -10.56
C TRP A 140 0.97 -16.11 -10.79
N TYR A 141 -0.26 -15.80 -10.36
CA TYR A 141 -0.76 -14.44 -10.44
C TYR A 141 0.05 -13.49 -9.55
N LEU A 142 0.48 -13.91 -8.36
CA LEU A 142 1.35 -13.11 -7.51
C LEU A 142 2.69 -12.81 -8.17
N LEU A 143 3.29 -13.77 -8.89
CA LEU A 143 4.54 -13.53 -9.62
C LEU A 143 4.40 -12.45 -10.69
N ALA A 144 3.23 -12.27 -11.28
CA ALA A 144 2.96 -11.22 -12.25
C ALA A 144 2.54 -9.90 -11.58
N LEU A 145 1.68 -9.98 -10.55
CA LEU A 145 1.08 -8.79 -9.92
C LEU A 145 2.04 -8.08 -8.96
N VAL A 146 2.91 -8.81 -8.26
CA VAL A 146 3.83 -8.19 -7.29
C VAL A 146 4.84 -7.25 -7.98
N PRO A 147 5.51 -7.63 -9.08
CA PRO A 147 6.40 -6.72 -9.81
C PRO A 147 5.71 -5.54 -10.52
N THR A 148 4.38 -5.58 -10.65
CA THR A 148 3.56 -4.55 -11.27
C THR A 148 2.48 -4.03 -10.32
N PHE A 149 2.80 -4.00 -9.03
CA PHE A 149 1.83 -3.77 -7.96
C PHE A 149 1.10 -2.44 -8.09
N THR A 150 1.82 -1.33 -8.25
CA THR A 150 1.19 0.00 -8.36
C THR A 150 0.41 0.18 -9.67
N PHE A 151 0.84 -0.47 -10.77
CA PHE A 151 0.02 -0.53 -11.98
C PHE A 151 -1.30 -1.25 -11.71
N GLY A 152 -1.26 -2.42 -11.09
CA GLY A 152 -2.46 -3.17 -10.71
C GLY A 152 -3.37 -2.40 -9.74
N MET A 153 -2.79 -1.70 -8.77
CA MET A 153 -3.53 -0.87 -7.80
C MET A 153 -4.32 0.24 -8.48
N ASN A 154 -3.75 0.90 -9.50
CA ASN A 154 -4.48 1.93 -10.22
C ASN A 154 -5.66 1.36 -11.04
N LEU A 155 -5.49 0.20 -11.69
CA LEU A 155 -6.60 -0.48 -12.36
C LEU A 155 -7.70 -0.84 -11.36
N HIS A 156 -7.30 -1.26 -10.17
CA HIS A 156 -8.20 -1.63 -9.09
C HIS A 156 -9.01 -0.42 -8.58
N PHE A 157 -8.33 0.63 -8.10
CA PHE A 157 -9.01 1.81 -7.52
C PHE A 157 -9.79 2.65 -8.52
N THR A 158 -9.42 2.64 -9.80
CA THR A 158 -10.19 3.32 -10.84
C THR A 158 -11.42 2.54 -11.31
N GLY A 159 -11.54 1.25 -10.92
CA GLY A 159 -12.62 0.36 -11.34
C GLY A 159 -12.40 -0.32 -12.69
N VAL A 160 -11.23 -0.13 -13.33
CA VAL A 160 -10.91 -0.80 -14.59
C VAL A 160 -10.81 -2.31 -14.40
N ALA A 161 -10.23 -2.77 -13.28
CA ALA A 161 -10.15 -4.20 -12.99
C ALA A 161 -11.53 -4.85 -12.91
N ASP A 162 -12.52 -4.18 -12.30
CA ASP A 162 -13.91 -4.65 -12.23
C ASP A 162 -14.60 -4.67 -13.59
N ALA A 163 -14.23 -3.75 -14.48
CA ALA A 163 -14.75 -3.72 -15.85
C ALA A 163 -14.21 -4.86 -16.71
N LEU A 164 -12.94 -5.27 -16.48
CA LEU A 164 -12.26 -6.31 -17.24
C LEU A 164 -12.60 -7.73 -16.77
N ALA A 165 -12.87 -7.91 -15.49
CA ALA A 165 -13.15 -9.20 -14.89
C ALA A 165 -14.44 -9.16 -14.08
N ASP A 166 -15.34 -10.12 -14.34
CA ASP A 166 -16.37 -10.46 -13.38
C ASP A 166 -15.69 -11.27 -12.26
N ASN A 167 -15.40 -10.60 -11.15
CA ASN A 167 -14.84 -11.27 -9.98
C ASN A 167 -15.90 -12.04 -9.19
N GLY A 168 -17.22 -11.96 -9.61
CA GLY A 168 -18.36 -12.69 -9.03
C GLY A 168 -18.50 -12.49 -7.54
N LEU A 169 -17.99 -11.39 -7.01
CA LEU A 169 -18.15 -11.06 -5.61
C LEU A 169 -19.59 -10.62 -5.38
N PRO A 170 -20.23 -11.13 -4.33
CA PRO A 170 -21.48 -10.54 -3.86
C PRO A 170 -21.16 -9.13 -3.34
N GLY A 171 -22.00 -8.17 -3.70
CA GLY A 171 -21.83 -6.77 -3.30
C GLY A 171 -21.03 -5.95 -4.31
N LYS A 172 -21.52 -4.73 -4.50
CA LYS A 172 -20.83 -3.71 -5.29
C LYS A 172 -19.79 -3.07 -4.38
N LEU A 173 -18.53 -3.21 -4.71
CA LEU A 173 -17.45 -2.46 -4.06
C LEU A 173 -17.56 -0.94 -4.33
N ASP A 174 -18.53 -0.51 -5.14
CA ASP A 174 -18.79 0.88 -5.55
C ASP A 174 -17.55 1.58 -6.18
N VAL A 175 -16.58 0.82 -6.63
CA VAL A 175 -15.45 1.35 -7.38
C VAL A 175 -15.89 1.63 -8.81
N LEU A 176 -16.62 0.68 -9.41
CA LEU A 176 -17.32 0.85 -10.67
C LEU A 176 -18.83 0.84 -10.41
N PRO A 177 -19.56 1.97 -10.57
CA PRO A 177 -20.98 2.06 -10.18
C PRO A 177 -21.88 1.13 -11.00
N ASP A 178 -21.52 0.94 -12.26
CA ASP A 178 -22.18 0.02 -13.20
C ASP A 178 -21.23 -0.37 -14.34
N ARG A 179 -21.64 -1.34 -15.19
CA ARG A 179 -20.86 -1.77 -16.36
C ARG A 179 -21.27 -1.09 -17.66
N SER A 180 -21.95 0.07 -17.60
CA SER A 180 -22.28 0.82 -18.79
C SER A 180 -21.00 1.28 -19.54
N PRO A 181 -21.06 1.42 -20.87
CA PRO A 181 -19.92 1.96 -21.63
C PRO A 181 -19.45 3.34 -21.14
N ALA A 182 -20.33 4.12 -20.51
CA ALA A 182 -20.00 5.42 -19.93
C ALA A 182 -19.13 5.26 -18.68
N SER A 183 -19.53 4.41 -17.75
CA SER A 183 -18.80 4.11 -16.51
C SER A 183 -17.42 3.49 -16.80
N VAL A 184 -17.36 2.53 -17.73
CA VAL A 184 -16.10 1.90 -18.16
C VAL A 184 -15.15 2.94 -18.79
N ARG A 185 -15.66 3.81 -19.67
CA ARG A 185 -14.83 4.89 -20.25
C ARG A 185 -14.35 5.88 -19.19
N ALA A 186 -15.17 6.19 -18.19
CA ALA A 186 -14.79 7.06 -17.09
C ALA A 186 -13.66 6.43 -16.26
N ALA A 187 -13.74 5.14 -15.94
CA ALA A 187 -12.69 4.38 -15.25
C ALA A 187 -11.36 4.41 -16.01
N TRP A 188 -11.39 4.09 -17.31
CA TRP A 188 -10.20 4.17 -18.16
C TRP A 188 -9.63 5.57 -18.26
N ARG A 189 -10.47 6.61 -18.34
CA ARG A 189 -10.00 8.00 -18.36
C ARG A 189 -9.25 8.36 -17.10
N LYS A 190 -9.73 7.95 -15.93
CA LYS A 190 -9.02 8.14 -14.65
C LYS A 190 -7.67 7.43 -14.66
N ALA A 191 -7.65 6.14 -15.04
CA ALA A 191 -6.42 5.37 -15.09
C ALA A 191 -5.38 5.98 -16.04
N LEU A 192 -5.79 6.32 -17.27
CA LEU A 192 -4.91 6.89 -18.29
C LEU A 192 -4.42 8.31 -17.94
N ARG A 193 -5.22 9.12 -17.24
CA ARG A 193 -4.81 10.44 -16.76
C ARG A 193 -3.54 10.34 -15.91
N LYS A 194 -3.37 9.25 -15.18
CA LYS A 194 -2.19 9.01 -14.35
C LYS A 194 -1.11 8.22 -15.07
N TYR A 195 -1.47 7.19 -15.80
CA TYR A 195 -0.51 6.35 -16.53
C TYR A 195 0.28 7.11 -17.58
N VAL A 196 -0.41 7.89 -18.42
CA VAL A 196 0.23 8.54 -19.56
C VAL A 196 1.37 9.46 -19.14
N PRO A 197 1.18 10.46 -18.27
CA PRO A 197 2.28 11.33 -17.85
C PRO A 197 3.36 10.59 -17.04
N TYR A 198 3.00 9.65 -16.18
CA TYR A 198 3.95 8.92 -15.37
C TYR A 198 4.88 8.04 -16.21
N TYR A 199 4.32 7.24 -17.11
CA TYR A 199 5.11 6.34 -17.96
C TYR A 199 5.82 7.09 -19.08
N ALA A 200 5.23 8.16 -19.62
CA ALA A 200 5.93 9.03 -20.58
C ALA A 200 7.17 9.67 -19.93
N LYS A 201 7.06 10.19 -18.70
CA LYS A 201 8.21 10.73 -17.94
C LYS A 201 9.31 9.67 -17.78
N ASN A 202 8.94 8.49 -17.24
CA ASN A 202 9.93 7.51 -16.79
C ASN A 202 10.46 6.60 -17.92
N TYR A 203 9.63 6.27 -18.93
CA TYR A 203 9.95 5.25 -19.94
C TYR A 203 10.17 5.81 -21.35
N VAL A 204 9.88 7.10 -21.56
CA VAL A 204 10.14 7.79 -22.83
C VAL A 204 11.09 8.97 -22.64
N PHE A 205 10.71 9.96 -21.84
CA PHE A 205 11.46 11.21 -21.69
C PHE A 205 12.89 10.98 -21.17
N PHE A 206 13.06 10.39 -20.00
CA PHE A 206 14.39 10.16 -19.43
C PHE A 206 15.26 9.22 -20.28
N PRO A 207 14.77 8.07 -20.79
CA PRO A 207 15.52 7.25 -21.72
C PRO A 207 15.96 8.01 -22.98
N ALA A 208 15.07 8.81 -23.57
CA ALA A 208 15.39 9.56 -24.81
C ALA A 208 16.56 10.54 -24.63
N LEU A 209 16.75 11.11 -23.43
CA LEU A 209 17.88 11.97 -23.10
C LEU A 209 19.25 11.27 -23.19
N ALA A 210 19.28 9.93 -23.11
CA ALA A 210 20.51 9.15 -23.20
C ALA A 210 20.90 8.81 -24.65
N GLY A 211 20.15 9.28 -25.66
CA GLY A 211 20.43 9.03 -27.06
C GLY A 211 20.60 7.52 -27.40
N PRO A 212 21.71 7.08 -27.98
CA PRO A 212 21.92 5.66 -28.34
C PRO A 212 21.90 4.70 -27.15
N LEU A 213 22.11 5.19 -25.93
CA LEU A 213 22.13 4.40 -24.69
C LEU A 213 20.76 4.39 -23.97
N TRP A 214 19.69 4.81 -24.65
CA TRP A 214 18.34 4.90 -24.09
C TRP A 214 17.87 3.63 -23.39
N TRP A 215 18.20 2.45 -23.94
CA TRP A 215 17.81 1.15 -23.39
C TRP A 215 18.37 0.89 -22.00
N LYS A 216 19.57 1.40 -21.70
CA LYS A 216 20.23 1.29 -20.38
C LYS A 216 19.46 2.08 -19.33
N VAL A 217 19.02 3.29 -19.67
CA VAL A 217 18.23 4.14 -18.78
C VAL A 217 16.82 3.58 -18.62
N LEU A 218 16.21 3.08 -19.69
CA LEU A 218 14.91 2.39 -19.62
C LEU A 218 14.99 1.18 -18.69
N ALA A 219 15.97 0.31 -18.85
CA ALA A 219 16.18 -0.86 -17.99
C ALA A 219 16.35 -0.46 -16.52
N GLY A 220 17.08 0.62 -16.23
CA GLY A 220 17.27 1.16 -14.88
C GLY A 220 15.96 1.67 -14.27
N ASN A 221 15.14 2.39 -15.04
CA ASN A 221 13.82 2.84 -14.58
C ASN A 221 12.89 1.66 -14.30
N VAL A 222 12.87 0.64 -15.17
CA VAL A 222 12.07 -0.58 -14.96
C VAL A 222 12.55 -1.33 -13.70
N ALA A 223 13.86 -1.51 -13.53
CA ALA A 223 14.40 -2.18 -12.35
C ALA A 223 14.04 -1.46 -11.04
N ALA A 224 14.19 -0.14 -11.00
CA ALA A 224 13.80 0.66 -9.83
C ALA A 224 12.30 0.59 -9.53
N GLU A 225 11.47 0.57 -10.58
CA GLU A 225 10.01 0.42 -10.47
C GLU A 225 9.63 -0.95 -9.88
N VAL A 226 10.19 -2.02 -10.44
CA VAL A 226 9.95 -3.40 -9.96
C VAL A 226 10.40 -3.56 -8.51
N LEU A 227 11.57 -3.03 -8.13
CA LEU A 227 12.03 -3.07 -6.74
C LEU A 227 11.07 -2.34 -5.79
N ARG A 228 10.57 -1.14 -6.18
CA ARG A 228 9.57 -0.42 -5.40
C ARG A 228 8.28 -1.23 -5.27
N ASP A 229 7.78 -1.82 -6.35
CA ASP A 229 6.54 -2.58 -6.36
C ASP A 229 6.63 -3.84 -5.50
N VAL A 230 7.72 -4.59 -5.61
CA VAL A 230 7.98 -5.78 -4.77
C VAL A 230 8.08 -5.41 -3.29
N TYR A 231 8.81 -4.34 -2.97
CA TYR A 231 8.98 -3.87 -1.59
C TYR A 231 7.65 -3.40 -0.99
N SER A 232 6.88 -2.60 -1.73
CA SER A 232 5.58 -2.09 -1.30
C SER A 232 4.57 -3.21 -1.09
N ALA A 233 4.49 -4.16 -2.02
CA ALA A 233 3.62 -5.33 -1.89
C ALA A 233 4.00 -6.18 -0.66
N ALA A 234 5.30 -6.45 -0.45
CA ALA A 234 5.78 -7.20 0.72
C ALA A 234 5.45 -6.49 2.05
N THR A 235 5.49 -5.15 2.07
CA THR A 235 5.11 -4.34 3.23
C THR A 235 3.62 -4.43 3.51
N ILE A 236 2.78 -4.19 2.50
CA ILE A 236 1.32 -4.12 2.63
C ILE A 236 0.72 -5.50 2.96
N TYR A 237 1.16 -6.57 2.29
CA TYR A 237 0.67 -7.92 2.60
C TYR A 237 0.98 -8.35 4.04
N CYS A 238 2.08 -7.91 4.63
CA CYS A 238 2.38 -8.18 6.03
C CYS A 238 1.36 -7.56 6.99
N GLY A 239 0.86 -6.37 6.65
CA GLY A 239 -0.10 -5.65 7.50
C GLY A 239 -1.50 -6.25 7.51
N HIS A 240 -1.95 -6.84 6.38
CA HIS A 240 -3.37 -7.18 6.16
C HIS A 240 -3.67 -8.63 5.88
N VAL A 241 -2.67 -9.46 5.61
CA VAL A 241 -2.87 -10.84 5.17
C VAL A 241 -2.20 -11.82 6.12
N GLY A 242 -2.95 -12.77 6.64
CA GLY A 242 -2.43 -13.80 7.55
C GLY A 242 -3.54 -14.64 8.17
N ALA A 243 -3.19 -15.82 8.67
CA ALA A 243 -4.14 -16.67 9.38
C ALA A 243 -4.58 -16.12 10.74
N ASP A 244 -3.78 -15.20 11.27
CA ASP A 244 -4.03 -14.47 12.52
C ASP A 244 -4.69 -13.10 12.30
N VAL A 245 -5.06 -12.79 11.07
CA VAL A 245 -5.78 -11.56 10.70
C VAL A 245 -7.25 -11.87 10.51
N GLU A 246 -8.11 -11.17 11.25
CA GLU A 246 -9.56 -11.37 11.16
C GLU A 246 -10.15 -10.74 9.89
N SER A 247 -11.18 -11.40 9.36
CA SER A 247 -12.01 -10.88 8.28
C SER A 247 -13.48 -11.20 8.57
N TRP A 248 -14.38 -10.36 8.08
CA TRP A 248 -15.80 -10.43 8.40
C TRP A 248 -16.65 -10.65 7.15
N PRO A 249 -17.80 -11.35 7.28
CA PRO A 249 -18.73 -11.52 6.18
C PRO A 249 -19.35 -10.19 5.75
N GLU A 250 -19.91 -10.21 4.55
CA GLU A 250 -20.68 -9.07 4.01
C GLU A 250 -21.81 -8.65 4.96
N GLY A 251 -22.03 -7.35 5.07
CA GLY A 251 -23.06 -6.80 5.95
C GLY A 251 -22.60 -6.53 7.39
N THR A 252 -21.44 -7.02 7.82
CA THR A 252 -20.89 -6.71 9.15
C THR A 252 -20.71 -5.21 9.33
N LYS A 253 -21.16 -4.72 10.48
CA LYS A 253 -20.99 -3.32 10.92
C LYS A 253 -20.65 -3.30 12.40
N PRO A 254 -19.68 -2.50 12.83
CA PRO A 254 -19.43 -2.33 14.27
C PRO A 254 -20.63 -1.66 14.94
N ALA A 255 -21.04 -2.15 16.12
CA ALA A 255 -22.12 -1.57 16.92
C ALA A 255 -21.77 -0.18 17.46
N GLY A 256 -20.49 0.17 17.47
CA GLY A 256 -20.04 1.47 17.92
C GLY A 256 -18.54 1.67 17.76
N ARG A 257 -18.06 2.83 18.19
CA ARG A 257 -16.66 3.23 18.01
C ARG A 257 -15.66 2.29 18.71
N GLY A 258 -16.04 1.71 19.86
CA GLY A 258 -15.20 0.76 20.59
C GLY A 258 -14.98 -0.52 19.80
N GLU A 259 -16.06 -1.08 19.25
CA GLU A 259 -15.98 -2.27 18.39
C GLU A 259 -15.22 -2.00 17.11
N TRP A 260 -15.40 -0.82 16.49
CA TRP A 260 -14.59 -0.42 15.33
C TRP A 260 -13.08 -0.47 15.64
N TYR A 261 -12.64 0.07 16.80
CA TYR A 261 -11.24 -0.02 17.21
C TYR A 261 -10.78 -1.48 17.44
N ALA A 262 -11.63 -2.31 18.01
CA ALA A 262 -11.35 -3.74 18.19
C ALA A 262 -11.19 -4.45 16.84
N MET A 263 -12.06 -4.16 15.88
CA MET A 263 -11.96 -4.69 14.51
C MET A 263 -10.66 -4.24 13.82
N GLN A 264 -10.24 -2.98 13.94
CA GLN A 264 -8.97 -2.51 13.37
C GLN A 264 -7.76 -3.28 13.94
N LEU A 265 -7.73 -3.51 15.27
CA LEU A 265 -6.71 -4.31 15.94
C LEU A 265 -6.70 -5.78 15.42
N ALA A 266 -7.88 -6.35 15.26
CA ALA A 266 -8.04 -7.74 14.82
C ALA A 266 -7.70 -7.93 13.34
N ALA A 267 -7.94 -6.90 12.50
CA ALA A 267 -7.73 -6.92 11.05
C ALA A 267 -6.28 -6.67 10.62
N THR A 268 -5.37 -6.32 11.53
CA THR A 268 -4.03 -5.85 11.16
C THR A 268 -2.92 -6.52 11.97
N ASN A 269 -1.73 -6.56 11.38
CA ASN A 269 -0.49 -7.03 11.98
C ASN A 269 0.59 -5.95 11.92
N ASN A 270 1.41 -5.84 12.95
CA ASN A 270 2.68 -5.14 12.89
C ASN A 270 3.83 -6.09 12.52
N PHE A 271 4.95 -5.52 12.09
CA PHE A 271 6.20 -6.25 12.00
C PHE A 271 7.39 -5.41 12.46
N GLU A 272 8.43 -6.07 12.95
CA GLU A 272 9.57 -5.41 13.57
C GLU A 272 10.70 -5.24 12.56
N VAL A 273 11.13 -3.99 12.40
CA VAL A 273 12.24 -3.56 11.55
C VAL A 273 13.02 -2.43 12.21
N SER A 274 14.21 -2.15 11.71
CA SER A 274 15.00 -0.97 12.13
C SER A 274 14.34 0.34 11.67
N THR A 275 14.64 1.45 12.34
CA THR A 275 14.07 2.77 11.97
C THR A 275 14.26 3.16 10.50
N PRO A 276 15.46 2.99 9.87
CA PRO A 276 15.59 3.29 8.44
C PRO A 276 14.68 2.44 7.56
N VAL A 277 14.51 1.15 7.87
CA VAL A 277 13.60 0.26 7.13
C VAL A 277 12.15 0.66 7.39
N SER A 278 11.78 1.07 8.60
CA SER A 278 10.45 1.58 8.93
C SER A 278 10.09 2.84 8.10
N ILE A 279 11.06 3.73 7.86
CA ILE A 279 10.88 4.89 6.96
C ILE A 279 10.63 4.42 5.52
N LEU A 280 11.37 3.41 5.04
CA LEU A 280 11.13 2.83 3.71
C LEU A 280 9.77 2.12 3.62
N CYS A 281 9.25 1.61 4.73
CA CYS A 281 7.89 1.07 4.81
C CYS A 281 6.81 2.14 4.91
N GLY A 282 7.15 3.43 5.11
CA GLY A 282 6.17 4.50 5.31
C GLY A 282 5.42 4.39 6.64
N GLY A 283 6.04 3.81 7.67
CA GLY A 283 5.39 3.53 8.95
C GLY A 283 4.39 2.37 8.90
N LEU A 284 4.23 1.69 7.75
CA LEU A 284 3.31 0.55 7.60
C LEU A 284 3.80 -0.73 8.31
N ASP A 285 5.01 -0.74 8.87
CA ASP A 285 5.45 -1.70 9.87
C ASP A 285 4.66 -1.57 11.19
N ARG A 286 3.97 -0.44 11.38
CA ARG A 286 3.04 -0.11 12.46
C ARG A 286 1.60 -0.05 11.95
N GLN A 287 1.18 -1.10 11.26
CA GLN A 287 -0.12 -1.15 10.59
C GLN A 287 -1.29 -1.04 11.58
N ILE A 288 -1.16 -1.59 12.78
CA ILE A 288 -2.15 -1.45 13.85
C ILE A 288 -2.37 0.03 14.18
N GLU A 289 -1.29 0.77 14.45
CA GLU A 289 -1.34 2.20 14.77
C GLU A 289 -1.86 3.01 13.60
N HIS A 290 -1.45 2.66 12.37
CA HIS A 290 -1.92 3.30 11.17
C HIS A 290 -3.44 3.16 11.00
N HIS A 291 -3.99 1.96 11.18
CA HIS A 291 -5.43 1.73 11.09
C HIS A 291 -6.23 2.38 12.21
N LEU A 292 -5.69 2.42 13.42
CA LEU A 292 -6.32 3.14 14.53
C LEU A 292 -6.30 4.66 14.32
N PHE A 293 -5.27 5.20 13.68
CA PHE A 293 -5.02 6.65 13.56
C PHE A 293 -4.41 7.02 12.19
N PRO A 294 -5.12 6.80 11.07
CA PRO A 294 -4.56 6.93 9.73
C PRO A 294 -4.09 8.34 9.36
N THR A 295 -4.56 9.37 10.08
CA THR A 295 -4.14 10.76 9.88
C THR A 295 -2.93 11.16 10.73
N LEU A 296 -2.23 10.22 11.37
CA LEU A 296 -0.97 10.49 12.05
C LEU A 296 0.21 10.25 11.11
N PRO A 297 1.22 11.14 11.09
CA PRO A 297 2.42 10.90 10.31
C PRO A 297 3.25 9.71 10.85
N PRO A 298 4.03 9.01 10.00
CA PRO A 298 4.70 7.75 10.32
C PRO A 298 5.64 7.81 11.55
N ASN A 299 6.32 8.94 11.75
CA ASN A 299 7.15 9.15 12.94
C ASN A 299 6.34 9.08 14.24
N ARG A 300 5.07 9.51 14.24
CA ARG A 300 4.18 9.43 15.39
C ARG A 300 3.63 8.02 15.61
N LEU A 301 3.37 7.26 14.54
CA LEU A 301 2.94 5.86 14.66
C LEU A 301 3.97 5.04 15.42
N ARG A 302 5.25 5.21 15.08
CA ARG A 302 6.38 4.56 15.78
C ARG A 302 6.46 4.97 17.26
N GLU A 303 6.22 6.26 17.55
CA GLU A 303 6.29 6.81 18.90
C GLU A 303 5.19 6.27 19.82
N ILE A 304 3.96 6.11 19.30
CA ILE A 304 2.81 5.66 20.10
C ILE A 304 2.65 4.14 20.21
N ALA A 305 3.35 3.36 19.41
CA ALA A 305 3.21 1.91 19.35
C ALA A 305 3.33 1.22 20.74
N PRO A 306 4.27 1.59 21.64
CA PRO A 306 4.32 1.00 22.98
C PRO A 306 3.06 1.27 23.81
N GLU A 307 2.46 2.46 23.69
CA GLU A 307 1.24 2.81 24.42
C GLU A 307 0.01 2.10 23.84
N VAL A 308 -0.09 2.00 22.50
CA VAL A 308 -1.14 1.22 21.83
C VAL A 308 -1.09 -0.24 22.29
N ARG A 309 0.10 -0.83 22.34
CA ARG A 309 0.34 -2.19 22.83
C ARG A 309 -0.14 -2.35 24.30
N ALA A 310 0.18 -1.38 25.16
CA ALA A 310 -0.24 -1.40 26.56
C ALA A 310 -1.76 -1.24 26.70
N ILE A 311 -2.40 -0.43 25.86
CA ILE A 311 -3.86 -0.28 25.82
C ILE A 311 -4.51 -1.60 25.37
N ALA A 312 -4.03 -2.20 24.28
CA ALA A 312 -4.54 -3.48 23.79
C ALA A 312 -4.48 -4.56 24.89
N ALA A 313 -3.33 -4.70 25.56
CA ALA A 313 -3.14 -5.66 26.65
C ALA A 313 -4.12 -5.44 27.81
N ARG A 314 -4.35 -4.19 28.23
CA ARG A 314 -5.31 -3.87 29.31
C ARG A 314 -6.75 -4.25 28.99
N HIS A 315 -7.10 -4.27 27.71
CA HIS A 315 -8.45 -4.62 27.26
C HIS A 315 -8.55 -6.06 26.72
N GLY A 316 -7.50 -6.89 26.89
CA GLY A 316 -7.52 -8.29 26.47
C GLY A 316 -7.39 -8.51 24.97
N PHE A 317 -6.96 -7.50 24.20
CA PHE A 317 -6.75 -7.64 22.77
C PHE A 317 -5.31 -8.07 22.45
N ALA A 318 -5.17 -8.97 21.48
CA ALA A 318 -3.87 -9.37 20.96
C ALA A 318 -3.24 -8.21 20.17
N TYR A 319 -2.00 -7.86 20.52
CA TYR A 319 -1.17 -6.95 19.74
C TYR A 319 -0.17 -7.77 18.93
N LYS A 320 -0.50 -8.00 17.68
CA LYS A 320 0.22 -8.95 16.80
C LYS A 320 1.45 -8.30 16.21
N THR A 321 2.64 -8.84 16.51
CA THR A 321 3.90 -8.40 15.93
C THR A 321 4.89 -9.55 15.84
N ALA A 322 5.73 -9.56 14.82
CA ALA A 322 6.82 -10.50 14.64
C ALA A 322 7.90 -9.87 13.74
N SER A 323 9.02 -10.54 13.48
CA SER A 323 9.97 -10.05 12.48
C SER A 323 9.34 -10.01 11.09
N TRP A 324 9.77 -9.08 10.21
CA TRP A 324 9.22 -8.91 8.86
C TRP A 324 9.19 -10.23 8.08
N GLY A 325 10.30 -10.98 8.07
CA GLY A 325 10.35 -12.27 7.36
C GLY A 325 9.35 -13.31 7.89
N LYS A 326 9.12 -13.36 9.20
CA LYS A 326 8.08 -14.25 9.79
C LYS A 326 6.68 -13.81 9.36
N THR A 327 6.39 -12.51 9.42
CA THR A 327 5.08 -11.96 9.04
C THR A 327 4.80 -12.16 7.55
N LEU A 328 5.78 -11.88 6.67
CA LEU A 328 5.67 -12.16 5.25
C LEU A 328 5.46 -13.66 4.97
N GLY A 329 6.21 -14.52 5.67
CA GLY A 329 6.04 -15.98 5.57
C GLY A 329 4.63 -16.45 5.98
N LYS A 330 4.02 -15.83 7.01
CA LYS A 330 2.62 -16.10 7.39
C LYS A 330 1.66 -15.67 6.27
N ALA A 331 1.82 -14.47 5.72
CA ALA A 331 0.97 -13.97 4.63
C ALA A 331 1.03 -14.90 3.40
N LEU A 332 2.22 -15.27 2.95
CA LEU A 332 2.40 -16.16 1.80
C LEU A 332 1.83 -17.57 2.03
N ARG A 333 2.00 -18.13 3.25
CA ARG A 333 1.37 -19.41 3.60
C ARG A 333 -0.15 -19.33 3.59
N HIS A 334 -0.71 -18.24 4.13
CA HIS A 334 -2.15 -18.00 4.13
C HIS A 334 -2.71 -17.92 2.69
N ILE A 335 -2.10 -17.11 1.83
CA ILE A 335 -2.49 -17.01 0.41
C ILE A 335 -2.43 -18.40 -0.27
N ARG A 336 -1.35 -19.16 -0.01
CA ARG A 336 -1.23 -20.53 -0.57
C ARG A 336 -2.32 -21.49 -0.05
N ALA A 337 -2.70 -21.38 1.22
CA ALA A 337 -3.79 -22.18 1.80
C ALA A 337 -5.14 -21.83 1.15
N LEU A 338 -5.41 -20.53 0.95
CA LEU A 338 -6.63 -20.02 0.31
C LEU A 338 -6.76 -20.41 -1.19
N ALA A 339 -5.67 -20.87 -1.82
CA ALA A 339 -5.72 -21.43 -3.18
C ALA A 339 -6.58 -22.70 -3.28
N LYS A 340 -6.79 -23.42 -2.17
CA LYS A 340 -7.56 -24.65 -2.10
C LYS A 340 -9.02 -24.38 -1.76
N ALA A 341 -9.95 -25.18 -2.34
CA ALA A 341 -11.39 -25.05 -2.11
C ALA A 341 -11.80 -25.47 -0.69
N GLU A 342 -11.21 -26.54 -0.17
CA GLU A 342 -11.51 -27.11 1.14
C GLU A 342 -10.22 -27.38 1.90
N GLY A 343 -10.22 -27.28 3.23
CA GLY A 343 -9.05 -27.60 4.07
C GLY A 343 -8.22 -26.40 4.52
N ALA A 344 -8.46 -25.19 4.04
CA ALA A 344 -7.77 -24.01 4.54
C ALA A 344 -7.92 -23.84 6.07
N ARG A 345 -9.10 -24.19 6.61
CA ARG A 345 -9.39 -24.15 8.05
C ARG A 345 -8.65 -25.20 8.87
N ALA A 346 -8.44 -26.40 8.33
CA ALA A 346 -7.75 -27.46 9.05
C ALA A 346 -6.24 -27.18 9.18
N VAL A 347 -5.60 -26.78 8.08
CA VAL A 347 -4.15 -26.46 8.04
C VAL A 347 -3.81 -25.22 8.87
N LEU A 348 -4.74 -24.26 8.97
CA LEU A 348 -4.52 -23.01 9.69
C LEU A 348 -4.69 -23.17 11.21
N ARG A 349 -5.52 -24.13 11.67
CA ARG A 349 -5.70 -24.45 13.10
C ARG A 349 -4.56 -25.30 13.66
N GLU A 350 -3.87 -26.07 12.84
CA GLU A 350 -2.70 -26.88 13.26
C GLU A 350 -1.39 -26.07 13.28
N ALA A 351 -1.36 -24.88 12.65
CA ALA A 351 -0.17 -24.04 12.55
C ALA A 351 -0.18 -22.79 13.44
N ALA A 352 -1.26 -22.56 14.19
CA ALA A 352 -1.42 -21.49 15.19
C ALA A 352 -1.13 -21.96 16.59
#